data_7d5f0f04f7af3280fa3babde724bfccd
#
_entry.id   7d5f0f04f7af3280fa3babde724bfccd
#
_cell.length_a   1.000
_cell.length_b   1.000
_cell.length_c   1.000
_cell.angle_alpha   90.00
_cell.angle_beta   90.00
_cell.angle_gamma   90.00
#
_symmetry.space_group_name_H-M   'P 1'
#
loop_
_entity.id
_entity.type
_entity.pdbx_description
1 polymer ?
#
loop_
_entity_poly.entity_id
_entity_poly.type
_entity_poly.pdbx_seq_one_letter_code
_entity_poly.pdbx_strand_id
1 'polypeptide(L)'
;MATQINPRLARLWLADNIRQYGYRKPLRVESLSEPELRILDYLEAGITASQVQSLPQLARVDSETVGSVVDRVSSVLSQSGRLPPELTAAEIDTKFAELARLFSAEGDFADALARRRKSRIFIESLGRTGLVFAKALSASEIGTLLTLDQLRVSDKDCLPLGHPRSSIGIPRATSAKVQLETTQLQFHSRRSGSLDTVTAAVLIANDIVDPNSYQTWLARDVPHVAICFDEEGVEISPLVLPGKTPCIGCIEKARFEADSNWQTIAPQLLALDR
;
A
#
# COMPACT_ATOMS: atom_id res chain seq x y z
N MET A 1 -22.37 -15.29 -1.74
CA MET A 1 -20.93 -15.08 -1.89
C MET A 1 -20.59 -15.49 -3.30
N ALA A 2 -19.79 -14.73 -4.02
CA ALA A 2 -19.29 -15.13 -5.32
C ALA A 2 -17.97 -15.88 -5.12
N THR A 3 -17.75 -16.93 -5.89
CA THR A 3 -16.49 -17.68 -5.93
C THR A 3 -15.79 -17.32 -7.23
N GLN A 4 -14.56 -16.85 -7.16
CA GLN A 4 -13.81 -16.39 -8.32
C GLN A 4 -12.33 -16.73 -8.15
N ILE A 5 -11.64 -17.11 -9.22
CA ILE A 5 -10.17 -17.10 -9.23
C ILE A 5 -9.71 -15.68 -9.01
N ASN A 6 -8.79 -15.48 -8.08
CA ASN A 6 -8.33 -14.16 -7.68
C ASN A 6 -7.99 -13.30 -8.91
N PRO A 7 -8.76 -12.24 -9.20
CA PRO A 7 -8.62 -11.45 -10.43
C PRO A 7 -7.31 -10.68 -10.49
N ARG A 8 -6.58 -10.58 -9.36
CA ARG A 8 -5.25 -9.96 -9.30
C ARG A 8 -4.14 -10.84 -9.86
N LEU A 9 -4.34 -12.15 -9.89
CA LEU A 9 -3.34 -13.07 -10.40
C LEU A 9 -3.30 -12.99 -11.93
N ALA A 10 -2.10 -12.90 -12.48
CA ALA A 10 -1.92 -13.04 -13.92
C ALA A 10 -2.45 -14.42 -14.35
N ARG A 11 -3.28 -14.44 -15.38
CA ARG A 11 -3.83 -15.65 -15.99
C ARG A 11 -2.99 -15.94 -17.23
N LEU A 12 -2.25 -17.03 -17.19
CA LEU A 12 -1.28 -17.37 -18.20
C LEU A 12 -1.60 -18.75 -18.76
N TRP A 13 -1.44 -18.88 -20.06
CA TRP A 13 -1.66 -20.10 -20.82
C TRP A 13 -0.30 -20.60 -21.27
N LEU A 14 0.15 -21.70 -20.71
CA LEU A 14 1.43 -22.31 -21.07
C LEU A 14 1.29 -23.28 -22.24
N ALA A 15 0.12 -23.88 -22.35
CA ALA A 15 -0.33 -24.73 -23.45
C ALA A 15 -1.87 -24.76 -23.46
N ASP A 16 -2.47 -25.39 -24.46
CA ASP A 16 -3.94 -25.49 -24.58
C ASP A 16 -4.59 -26.13 -23.34
N ASN A 17 -3.89 -27.04 -22.69
CA ASN A 17 -4.34 -27.79 -21.51
C ASN A 17 -3.61 -27.44 -20.23
N ILE A 18 -2.90 -26.32 -20.19
CA ILE A 18 -2.16 -25.86 -19.00
C ILE A 18 -2.49 -24.41 -18.69
N ARG A 19 -3.04 -24.16 -17.50
CA ARG A 19 -3.28 -22.83 -16.95
C ARG A 19 -2.28 -22.53 -15.85
N GLN A 20 -1.82 -21.30 -15.79
CA GLN A 20 -1.02 -20.79 -14.67
C GLN A 20 -1.64 -19.52 -14.11
N TYR A 21 -1.77 -19.48 -12.80
CA TYR A 21 -2.25 -18.33 -12.04
C TYR A 21 -1.10 -17.74 -11.24
N GLY A 22 -0.78 -16.47 -11.52
CA GLY A 22 0.36 -15.77 -10.95
C GLY A 22 1.71 -16.13 -11.60
N TYR A 23 2.75 -15.34 -11.27
CA TYR A 23 4.11 -15.57 -11.80
C TYR A 23 5.20 -15.53 -10.73
N ARG A 24 4.97 -14.94 -9.57
CA ARG A 24 5.95 -14.97 -8.45
C ARG A 24 5.83 -16.23 -7.60
N LYS A 25 4.61 -16.63 -7.29
CA LYS A 25 4.27 -17.89 -6.63
C LYS A 25 3.18 -18.56 -7.49
N PRO A 26 3.55 -19.19 -8.61
CA PRO A 26 2.58 -19.66 -9.57
C PRO A 26 1.88 -20.95 -9.08
N LEU A 27 0.57 -20.98 -9.24
CA LEU A 27 -0.19 -22.23 -9.29
C LEU A 27 -0.29 -22.68 -10.74
N ARG A 28 0.17 -23.87 -11.07
CA ARG A 28 0.00 -24.51 -12.37
C ARG A 28 -1.03 -25.60 -12.26
N VAL A 29 -1.95 -25.62 -13.21
CA VAL A 29 -2.98 -26.66 -13.37
C VAL A 29 -2.76 -27.27 -14.73
N GLU A 30 -2.29 -28.50 -14.74
CA GLU A 30 -1.86 -29.22 -15.94
C GLU A 30 -2.87 -30.31 -16.31
N SER A 31 -2.75 -30.84 -17.52
CA SER A 31 -3.58 -31.95 -18.03
C SER A 31 -5.08 -31.65 -17.97
N LEU A 32 -5.45 -30.42 -18.25
CA LEU A 32 -6.84 -30.00 -18.28
C LEU A 32 -7.55 -30.54 -19.51
N SER A 33 -8.69 -31.16 -19.29
CA SER A 33 -9.64 -31.50 -20.35
C SER A 33 -10.48 -30.29 -20.74
N GLU A 34 -11.10 -30.30 -21.90
CA GLU A 34 -11.97 -29.21 -22.34
C GLU A 34 -13.13 -28.90 -21.38
N PRO A 35 -13.80 -29.90 -20.74
CA PRO A 35 -14.76 -29.61 -19.70
C PRO A 35 -14.19 -28.91 -18.47
N GLU A 36 -12.97 -29.30 -18.03
CA GLU A 36 -12.30 -28.66 -16.88
C GLU A 36 -11.88 -27.21 -17.21
N LEU A 37 -11.47 -26.95 -18.46
CA LEU A 37 -11.22 -25.59 -18.93
C LEU A 37 -12.48 -24.72 -18.84
N ARG A 38 -13.66 -25.24 -19.22
CA ARG A 38 -14.92 -24.50 -19.06
C ARG A 38 -15.24 -24.19 -17.60
N ILE A 39 -14.94 -25.09 -16.67
CA ILE A 39 -15.10 -24.82 -15.24
C ILE A 39 -14.20 -23.65 -14.83
N LEU A 40 -12.93 -23.67 -15.25
CA LEU A 40 -11.99 -22.60 -14.96
C LEU A 40 -12.45 -21.25 -15.54
N ASP A 41 -12.99 -21.23 -16.77
CA ASP A 41 -13.52 -20.02 -17.39
C ASP A 41 -14.66 -19.41 -16.54
N TYR A 42 -15.58 -20.24 -16.01
CA TYR A 42 -16.62 -19.78 -15.08
C TYR A 42 -16.02 -19.22 -13.79
N LEU A 43 -15.05 -19.92 -13.21
CA LEU A 43 -14.38 -19.47 -11.99
C LEU A 43 -13.54 -18.19 -12.23
N GLU A 44 -12.99 -18.02 -13.41
CA GLU A 44 -12.27 -16.82 -13.81
C GLU A 44 -13.20 -15.60 -14.02
N ALA A 45 -14.39 -15.84 -14.56
CA ALA A 45 -15.40 -14.81 -14.71
C ALA A 45 -16.04 -14.40 -13.37
N GLY A 46 -16.02 -15.30 -12.39
CA GLY A 46 -16.70 -15.15 -11.11
C GLY A 46 -18.16 -15.63 -11.16
N ILE A 47 -18.51 -16.45 -10.21
CA ILE A 47 -19.84 -17.07 -10.11
C ILE A 47 -20.46 -16.87 -8.74
N THR A 48 -21.76 -16.71 -8.68
CA THR A 48 -22.50 -16.60 -7.43
C THR A 48 -22.62 -17.94 -6.73
N ALA A 49 -22.96 -17.96 -5.44
CA ALA A 49 -23.14 -19.21 -4.69
C ALA A 49 -24.21 -20.13 -5.31
N SER A 50 -25.26 -19.56 -5.89
CA SER A 50 -26.28 -20.34 -6.61
C SER A 50 -25.74 -20.95 -7.91
N GLN A 51 -24.90 -20.21 -8.62
CA GLN A 51 -24.27 -20.71 -9.85
C GLN A 51 -23.20 -21.78 -9.57
N VAL A 52 -22.54 -21.78 -8.40
CA VAL A 52 -21.64 -22.85 -7.98
C VAL A 52 -22.36 -24.20 -7.96
N GLN A 53 -23.60 -24.24 -7.46
CA GLN A 53 -24.41 -25.45 -7.44
C GLN A 53 -24.83 -25.91 -8.85
N SER A 54 -24.91 -24.98 -9.79
CA SER A 54 -25.29 -25.25 -11.19
C SER A 54 -24.08 -25.50 -12.09
N LEU A 55 -22.84 -25.37 -11.60
CA LEU A 55 -21.62 -25.58 -12.37
C LEU A 55 -21.58 -26.93 -13.12
N PRO A 56 -21.97 -28.06 -12.51
CA PRO A 56 -22.00 -29.34 -13.22
C PRO A 56 -22.83 -29.27 -14.50
N GLN A 57 -23.98 -28.66 -14.42
CA GLN A 57 -24.90 -28.50 -15.56
C GLN A 57 -24.37 -27.50 -16.59
N LEU A 58 -23.81 -26.35 -16.14
CA LEU A 58 -23.27 -25.30 -16.99
C LEU A 58 -22.03 -25.79 -17.77
N ALA A 59 -21.14 -26.52 -17.10
CA ALA A 59 -19.94 -27.07 -17.72
C ALA A 59 -20.18 -28.41 -18.42
N ARG A 60 -21.36 -29.03 -18.25
CA ARG A 60 -21.77 -30.35 -18.77
C ARG A 60 -20.85 -31.48 -18.30
N VAL A 61 -20.64 -31.54 -16.99
CA VAL A 61 -19.78 -32.52 -16.28
C VAL A 61 -20.50 -33.01 -15.04
N ASP A 62 -19.97 -34.06 -14.42
CA ASP A 62 -20.41 -34.51 -13.11
C ASP A 62 -19.89 -33.61 -11.97
N SER A 63 -20.47 -33.76 -10.80
CA SER A 63 -20.10 -32.98 -9.62
C SER A 63 -18.72 -33.33 -9.08
N GLU A 64 -18.21 -34.51 -9.33
CA GLU A 64 -16.89 -34.98 -8.89
C GLU A 64 -15.80 -34.22 -9.68
N THR A 65 -15.97 -34.10 -10.99
CA THR A 65 -15.08 -33.30 -11.85
C THR A 65 -15.02 -31.82 -11.42
N VAL A 66 -16.19 -31.23 -11.10
CA VAL A 66 -16.22 -29.84 -10.57
C VAL A 66 -15.46 -29.75 -9.25
N GLY A 67 -15.69 -30.70 -8.32
CA GLY A 67 -14.99 -30.73 -7.04
C GLY A 67 -13.48 -30.83 -7.22
N SER A 68 -13.01 -31.75 -8.08
CA SER A 68 -11.60 -31.90 -8.39
C SER A 68 -10.94 -30.62 -8.92
N VAL A 69 -11.59 -29.90 -9.86
CA VAL A 69 -11.06 -28.65 -10.39
C VAL A 69 -11.03 -27.57 -9.31
N VAL A 70 -12.10 -27.43 -8.52
CA VAL A 70 -12.17 -26.45 -7.41
C VAL A 70 -11.07 -26.71 -6.39
N ASP A 71 -10.81 -27.95 -6.03
CA ASP A 71 -9.74 -28.32 -5.09
C ASP A 71 -8.35 -27.95 -5.65
N ARG A 72 -8.11 -28.25 -6.93
CA ARG A 72 -6.84 -27.92 -7.62
C ARG A 72 -6.57 -26.42 -7.66
N VAL A 73 -7.59 -25.56 -7.67
CA VAL A 73 -7.44 -24.10 -7.69
C VAL A 73 -7.77 -23.44 -6.36
N SER A 74 -8.05 -24.20 -5.31
CA SER A 74 -8.49 -23.70 -4.01
C SER A 74 -7.60 -22.60 -3.43
N SER A 75 -6.28 -22.73 -3.59
CA SER A 75 -5.29 -21.75 -3.09
C SER A 75 -5.32 -20.40 -3.82
N VAL A 76 -5.96 -20.34 -4.98
CA VAL A 76 -6.10 -19.10 -5.79
C VAL A 76 -7.55 -18.65 -5.91
N LEU A 77 -8.50 -19.37 -5.32
CA LEU A 77 -9.87 -18.91 -5.22
C LEU A 77 -9.97 -17.81 -4.19
N SER A 78 -10.48 -16.67 -4.60
CA SER A 78 -11.01 -15.69 -3.67
C SER A 78 -12.48 -16.01 -3.44
N GLN A 79 -12.83 -16.33 -2.23
CA GLN A 79 -14.20 -16.06 -1.82
C GLN A 79 -14.30 -14.55 -1.80
N SER A 80 -15.12 -13.94 -2.67
CA SER A 80 -15.44 -12.53 -2.55
C SER A 80 -16.05 -12.38 -1.16
N GLY A 81 -15.19 -11.97 -0.23
CA GLY A 81 -15.57 -11.68 1.12
C GLY A 81 -16.73 -10.71 1.08
N ARG A 82 -17.54 -10.68 2.10
CA ARG A 82 -18.57 -9.68 2.27
C ARG A 82 -17.98 -8.33 1.94
N LEU A 83 -18.38 -7.76 0.80
CA LEU A 83 -18.19 -6.33 0.59
C LEU A 83 -18.69 -5.66 1.86
N PRO A 84 -17.95 -4.73 2.45
CA PRO A 84 -18.42 -4.02 3.61
C PRO A 84 -19.86 -3.55 3.31
N PRO A 85 -20.83 -3.81 4.16
CA PRO A 85 -22.23 -3.43 3.91
C PRO A 85 -22.42 -1.93 3.69
N GLU A 86 -21.37 -1.18 3.95
CA GLU A 86 -21.27 0.28 3.85
C GLU A 86 -20.89 0.77 2.43
N LEU A 87 -20.45 -0.12 1.52
CA LEU A 87 -20.09 0.28 0.16
C LEU A 87 -21.29 0.12 -0.77
N THR A 88 -21.63 1.21 -1.44
CA THR A 88 -22.62 1.20 -2.52
C THR A 88 -22.07 0.55 -3.79
N ALA A 89 -22.93 0.05 -4.66
CA ALA A 89 -22.52 -0.53 -5.96
C ALA A 89 -21.67 0.45 -6.77
N ALA A 90 -21.99 1.75 -6.76
CA ALA A 90 -21.23 2.79 -7.46
C ALA A 90 -19.82 2.99 -6.88
N GLU A 91 -19.66 2.88 -5.56
CA GLU A 91 -18.34 2.94 -4.92
C GLU A 91 -17.50 1.69 -5.22
N ILE A 92 -18.15 0.54 -5.36
CA ILE A 92 -17.49 -0.70 -5.78
C ILE A 92 -16.95 -0.54 -7.20
N ASP A 93 -17.75 -0.03 -8.14
CA ASP A 93 -17.34 0.14 -9.54
C ASP A 93 -16.19 1.15 -9.68
N THR A 94 -16.26 2.28 -8.98
CA THR A 94 -15.19 3.30 -9.00
C THR A 94 -13.90 2.85 -8.34
N LYS A 95 -14.00 2.02 -7.30
CA LYS A 95 -12.86 1.54 -6.52
C LYS A 95 -12.37 0.16 -6.96
N PHE A 96 -13.02 -0.47 -7.94
CA PHE A 96 -12.78 -1.88 -8.30
C PHE A 96 -11.29 -2.18 -8.57
N ALA A 97 -10.61 -1.33 -9.31
CA ALA A 97 -9.19 -1.54 -9.62
C ALA A 97 -8.29 -1.49 -8.38
N GLU A 98 -8.63 -0.66 -7.40
CA GLU A 98 -7.92 -0.56 -6.12
C GLU A 98 -8.31 -1.72 -5.21
N LEU A 99 -9.59 -2.04 -5.15
CA LEU A 99 -10.13 -3.15 -4.38
C LEU A 99 -9.53 -4.48 -4.84
N ALA A 100 -9.40 -4.68 -6.16
CA ALA A 100 -8.79 -5.88 -6.73
C ALA A 100 -7.32 -6.06 -6.28
N ARG A 101 -6.61 -4.97 -5.99
CA ARG A 101 -5.23 -5.04 -5.44
C ARG A 101 -5.18 -5.49 -3.98
N LEU A 102 -6.26 -5.31 -3.24
CA LEU A 102 -6.36 -5.72 -1.83
C LEU A 102 -6.79 -7.18 -1.67
N PHE A 103 -7.27 -7.83 -2.72
CA PHE A 103 -7.42 -9.27 -2.73
C PHE A 103 -6.04 -9.92 -2.66
N SER A 104 -5.55 -10.15 -1.47
CA SER A 104 -4.36 -10.95 -1.24
C SER A 104 -4.77 -12.40 -0.98
N ALA A 105 -3.87 -13.33 -1.29
CA ALA A 105 -4.05 -14.74 -0.96
C ALA A 105 -4.15 -15.02 0.56
N GLU A 106 -3.93 -14.01 1.40
CA GLU A 106 -3.82 -14.14 2.85
C GLU A 106 -4.95 -13.45 3.65
N GLY A 107 -6.00 -12.95 3.00
CA GLY A 107 -7.05 -12.29 3.76
C GLY A 107 -8.23 -11.78 2.96
N ASP A 108 -9.34 -11.62 3.65
CA ASP A 108 -10.55 -11.01 3.14
C ASP A 108 -10.28 -9.52 2.83
N PHE A 109 -10.82 -9.05 1.72
CA PHE A 109 -10.83 -7.66 1.32
C PHE A 109 -11.35 -6.73 2.42
N ALA A 110 -12.45 -7.13 3.09
CA ALA A 110 -13.03 -6.38 4.19
C ALA A 110 -12.03 -6.17 5.34
N ASP A 111 -11.26 -7.21 5.67
CA ASP A 111 -10.21 -7.13 6.69
C ASP A 111 -9.05 -6.23 6.27
N ALA A 112 -8.66 -6.25 5.00
CA ALA A 112 -7.61 -5.38 4.48
C ALA A 112 -8.04 -3.91 4.54
N LEU A 113 -9.28 -3.60 4.14
CA LEU A 113 -9.85 -2.26 4.24
C LEU A 113 -10.01 -1.82 5.70
N ALA A 114 -10.49 -2.70 6.58
CA ALA A 114 -10.61 -2.42 8.01
C ALA A 114 -9.26 -2.13 8.66
N ARG A 115 -8.21 -2.89 8.31
CA ARG A 115 -6.82 -2.62 8.75
C ARG A 115 -6.35 -1.26 8.24
N ARG A 116 -6.62 -0.92 6.97
CA ARG A 116 -6.24 0.36 6.37
C ARG A 116 -6.93 1.52 7.11
N ARG A 117 -8.23 1.44 7.35
CA ARG A 117 -9.01 2.44 8.11
C ARG A 117 -8.57 2.58 9.58
N LYS A 118 -7.98 1.55 10.17
CA LYS A 118 -7.39 1.59 11.50
C LYS A 118 -5.94 2.05 11.51
N SER A 119 -5.29 2.13 10.36
CA SER A 119 -3.87 2.52 10.27
C SER A 119 -3.66 3.97 10.68
N ARG A 120 -2.52 4.20 11.30
CA ARG A 120 -2.08 5.51 11.80
C ARG A 120 -0.70 5.79 11.22
N ILE A 121 -0.67 6.64 10.19
CA ILE A 121 0.54 6.92 9.43
C ILE A 121 1.13 8.26 9.87
N PHE A 122 2.39 8.22 10.31
CA PHE A 122 3.15 9.43 10.59
C PHE A 122 3.75 9.99 9.30
N ILE A 123 3.64 11.31 9.11
CA ILE A 123 4.28 12.07 8.03
C ILE A 123 5.13 13.14 8.68
N GLU A 124 6.44 13.10 8.44
CA GLU A 124 7.41 13.97 9.10
C GLU A 124 7.21 15.43 8.75
N SER A 125 7.05 15.74 7.46
CA SER A 125 6.82 17.10 6.96
C SER A 125 5.58 17.16 6.09
N LEU A 126 4.78 18.19 6.27
CA LEU A 126 3.60 18.53 5.47
C LEU A 126 3.89 19.68 4.48
N GLY A 127 5.12 19.87 4.07
CA GLY A 127 5.45 20.65 2.88
C GLY A 127 4.78 20.07 1.64
N ARG A 128 5.08 20.61 0.45
CA ARG A 128 4.44 20.18 -0.81
C ARG A 128 4.37 18.66 -0.97
N THR A 129 5.50 17.98 -0.84
CA THR A 129 5.58 16.51 -1.03
C THR A 129 4.76 15.76 0.02
N GLY A 130 4.91 16.11 1.29
CA GLY A 130 4.15 15.46 2.36
C GLY A 130 2.65 15.68 2.24
N LEU A 131 2.22 16.85 1.79
CA LEU A 131 0.80 17.12 1.54
C LEU A 131 0.25 16.27 0.39
N VAL A 132 1.00 16.15 -0.72
CA VAL A 132 0.60 15.29 -1.85
C VAL A 132 0.48 13.84 -1.39
N PHE A 133 1.46 13.37 -0.61
CA PHE A 133 1.45 12.02 -0.05
C PHE A 133 0.27 11.83 0.92
N ALA A 134 0.00 12.80 1.78
CA ALA A 134 -1.14 12.79 2.69
C ALA A 134 -2.48 12.71 1.94
N LYS A 135 -2.64 13.46 0.84
CA LYS A 135 -3.82 13.38 -0.03
C LYS A 135 -3.99 11.97 -0.64
N ALA A 136 -2.91 11.38 -1.14
CA ALA A 136 -2.94 10.03 -1.71
C ALA A 136 -3.31 8.98 -0.66
N LEU A 137 -2.77 9.08 0.54
CA LEU A 137 -3.13 8.19 1.66
C LEU A 137 -4.58 8.37 2.10
N SER A 138 -5.05 9.63 2.15
CA SER A 138 -6.45 9.94 2.46
C SER A 138 -7.39 9.34 1.43
N ALA A 139 -7.11 9.53 0.14
CA ALA A 139 -7.87 8.92 -0.95
C ALA A 139 -7.86 7.38 -0.90
N SER A 140 -6.82 6.79 -0.30
CA SER A 140 -6.70 5.34 -0.08
C SER A 140 -7.37 4.86 1.21
N GLU A 141 -8.17 5.69 1.87
CA GLU A 141 -8.91 5.38 3.11
C GLU A 141 -8.02 5.02 4.31
N ILE A 142 -6.84 5.60 4.41
CA ILE A 142 -6.04 5.53 5.64
C ILE A 142 -6.78 6.29 6.75
N GLY A 143 -6.92 5.66 7.91
CA GLY A 143 -7.78 6.19 8.98
C GLY A 143 -7.26 7.46 9.64
N THR A 144 -5.97 7.52 9.98
CA THR A 144 -5.40 8.67 10.68
C THR A 144 -4.02 9.01 10.14
N LEU A 145 -3.79 10.28 9.87
CA LEU A 145 -2.47 10.84 9.61
C LEU A 145 -1.98 11.60 10.84
N LEU A 146 -0.70 11.48 11.15
CA LEU A 146 -0.05 12.10 12.30
C LEU A 146 1.14 12.93 11.84
N THR A 147 1.36 14.07 12.44
CA THR A 147 2.53 14.90 12.15
C THR A 147 3.01 15.64 13.39
N LEU A 148 4.29 15.98 13.40
CA LEU A 148 4.92 16.92 14.33
C LEU A 148 5.34 18.22 13.61
N ASP A 149 4.98 18.40 12.34
CA ASP A 149 5.36 19.56 11.55
C ASP A 149 4.74 20.86 12.12
N GLN A 150 5.60 21.72 12.63
CA GLN A 150 5.22 23.02 13.21
C GLN A 150 5.45 24.18 12.22
N LEU A 151 6.00 23.89 11.05
CA LEU A 151 6.33 24.93 10.08
C LEU A 151 5.07 25.56 9.49
N ARG A 152 5.25 26.77 8.99
CA ARG A 152 4.20 27.51 8.30
C ARG A 152 4.34 27.34 6.80
N VAL A 153 3.21 27.43 6.10
CA VAL A 153 3.18 27.40 4.65
C VAL A 153 3.98 28.59 4.11
N SER A 154 4.91 28.31 3.23
CA SER A 154 5.74 29.28 2.50
C SER A 154 5.43 29.23 1.00
N ASP A 155 6.02 30.13 0.23
CA ASP A 155 5.89 30.11 -1.24
C ASP A 155 6.36 28.78 -1.86
N LYS A 156 7.41 28.16 -1.31
CA LYS A 156 7.91 26.84 -1.75
C LYS A 156 6.86 25.74 -1.62
N ASP A 157 5.96 25.86 -0.66
CA ASP A 157 4.89 24.86 -0.41
C ASP A 157 3.68 25.03 -1.35
N CYS A 158 3.59 26.20 -2.04
CA CYS A 158 2.44 26.58 -2.88
C CYS A 158 2.59 26.21 -4.36
N LEU A 159 3.61 25.44 -4.74
CA LEU A 159 3.76 24.94 -6.10
C LEU A 159 2.61 23.98 -6.46
N PRO A 160 2.42 23.63 -7.75
CA PRO A 160 1.34 22.74 -8.16
C PRO A 160 1.17 21.53 -7.25
N LEU A 161 -0.06 21.21 -6.89
CA LEU A 161 -0.49 20.16 -5.96
C LEU A 161 -0.16 20.42 -4.47
N GLY A 162 0.53 21.51 -4.14
CA GLY A 162 0.86 21.90 -2.76
C GLY A 162 -0.28 22.65 -2.04
N HIS A 163 0.11 23.46 -1.07
CA HIS A 163 -0.82 24.31 -0.33
C HIS A 163 -1.36 25.47 -1.20
N PRO A 164 -2.60 25.91 -0.99
CA PRO A 164 -3.10 27.10 -1.67
C PRO A 164 -2.33 28.35 -1.19
N ARG A 165 -2.06 29.30 -2.10
CA ARG A 165 -1.34 30.55 -1.76
C ARG A 165 -2.02 31.35 -0.65
N SER A 166 -3.34 31.25 -0.53
CA SER A 166 -4.10 31.85 0.58
C SER A 166 -3.75 31.29 1.96
N SER A 167 -3.05 30.17 2.02
CA SER A 167 -2.58 29.54 3.27
C SER A 167 -1.18 29.97 3.70
N ILE A 168 -0.49 30.83 2.93
CA ILE A 168 0.84 31.32 3.31
C ILE A 168 0.79 31.94 4.71
N GLY A 169 1.75 31.54 5.57
CA GLY A 169 1.82 31.94 6.97
C GLY A 169 0.94 31.13 7.92
N ILE A 170 0.00 30.31 7.44
CA ILE A 170 -0.78 29.38 8.26
C ILE A 170 0.07 28.15 8.58
N PRO A 171 -0.05 27.51 9.77
CA PRO A 171 0.63 26.24 10.03
C PRO A 171 0.30 25.18 8.96
N ARG A 172 1.31 24.48 8.45
CA ARG A 172 1.14 23.45 7.40
C ARG A 172 0.10 22.41 7.80
N ALA A 173 0.13 21.95 9.04
CA ALA A 173 -0.84 20.98 9.56
C ALA A 173 -2.29 21.51 9.50
N THR A 174 -2.50 22.79 9.81
CA THR A 174 -3.83 23.45 9.72
C THR A 174 -4.31 23.53 8.27
N SER A 175 -3.44 23.98 7.36
CA SER A 175 -3.77 24.06 5.93
C SER A 175 -4.03 22.68 5.32
N ALA A 176 -3.22 21.69 5.68
CA ALA A 176 -3.41 20.30 5.23
C ALA A 176 -4.75 19.73 5.71
N LYS A 177 -5.12 19.96 6.96
CA LYS A 177 -6.37 19.46 7.54
C LYS A 177 -7.60 19.90 6.74
N VAL A 178 -7.61 21.14 6.24
CA VAL A 178 -8.71 21.65 5.40
C VAL A 178 -8.81 20.93 4.05
N GLN A 179 -7.69 20.37 3.56
CA GLN A 179 -7.60 19.72 2.25
C GLN A 179 -7.79 18.20 2.31
N LEU A 180 -7.86 17.61 3.50
CA LEU A 180 -8.03 16.17 3.72
C LEU A 180 -9.46 15.89 4.18
N GLU A 181 -10.33 15.53 3.24
CA GLU A 181 -11.78 15.46 3.48
C GLU A 181 -12.21 14.26 4.34
N THR A 182 -11.55 13.11 4.19
CA THR A 182 -12.00 11.84 4.78
C THR A 182 -11.08 11.29 5.87
N THR A 183 -9.87 11.81 5.98
CA THR A 183 -8.86 11.33 6.91
C THR A 183 -8.68 12.31 8.07
N GLN A 184 -8.57 11.77 9.29
CA GLN A 184 -8.24 12.59 10.45
C GLN A 184 -6.76 12.93 10.45
N LEU A 185 -6.42 14.20 10.27
CA LEU A 185 -5.08 14.70 10.51
C LEU A 185 -4.96 15.16 11.97
N GLN A 186 -4.05 14.55 12.71
CA GLN A 186 -3.76 14.88 14.11
C GLN A 186 -2.36 15.50 14.21
N PHE A 187 -2.30 16.68 14.80
CA PHE A 187 -1.04 17.28 15.20
C PHE A 187 -0.70 16.84 16.61
N HIS A 188 0.51 16.31 16.80
CA HIS A 188 0.99 15.87 18.11
C HIS A 188 2.20 16.67 18.55
N SER A 189 2.32 16.91 19.86
CA SER A 189 3.56 17.39 20.45
C SER A 189 4.44 16.18 20.83
N ARG A 190 5.76 16.33 20.79
CA ARG A 190 6.72 15.29 21.21
C ARG A 190 6.50 14.78 22.65
N ARG A 191 5.75 15.52 23.47
CA ARG A 191 5.45 15.18 24.87
C ARG A 191 4.24 14.24 25.05
N SER A 192 3.45 14.01 24.01
CA SER A 192 2.31 13.11 24.09
C SER A 192 2.73 11.71 23.65
N GLY A 193 2.44 10.68 24.43
CA GLY A 193 2.71 9.26 24.12
C GLY A 193 1.97 8.70 22.89
N SER A 194 1.44 9.57 22.07
CA SER A 194 0.62 9.24 20.88
C SER A 194 1.42 8.65 19.71
N LEU A 195 2.74 8.74 19.71
CA LEU A 195 3.58 8.11 18.71
C LEU A 195 3.67 6.59 18.85
N ASP A 196 3.31 6.06 20.01
CA ASP A 196 3.33 4.61 20.27
C ASP A 196 2.25 3.86 19.49
N THR A 197 1.29 4.58 18.92
CA THR A 197 0.19 4.01 18.13
C THR A 197 0.42 4.12 16.63
N VAL A 198 1.57 4.65 16.18
CA VAL A 198 1.92 4.76 14.76
C VAL A 198 2.15 3.37 14.17
N THR A 199 1.50 3.10 13.04
CA THR A 199 1.62 1.81 12.34
C THR A 199 2.66 1.84 11.22
N ALA A 200 2.96 3.01 10.66
CA ALA A 200 4.06 3.23 9.74
C ALA A 200 4.43 4.72 9.70
N ALA A 201 5.65 5.03 9.26
CA ALA A 201 6.12 6.40 9.14
C ALA A 201 6.69 6.71 7.75
N VAL A 202 6.51 7.96 7.33
CA VAL A 202 7.08 8.52 6.11
C VAL A 202 7.98 9.68 6.49
N LEU A 203 9.25 9.55 6.17
CA LEU A 203 10.28 10.56 6.37
C LEU A 203 10.48 11.32 5.07
N ILE A 204 10.72 12.62 5.15
CA ILE A 204 10.93 13.47 3.99
C ILE A 204 12.16 14.33 4.28
N ALA A 205 13.19 14.16 3.47
CA ALA A 205 14.48 14.81 3.67
C ALA A 205 15.01 15.45 2.39
N ASN A 206 15.97 16.32 2.53
CA ASN A 206 16.80 16.81 1.46
C ASN A 206 18.24 16.32 1.69
N ASP A 207 18.88 15.87 0.61
CA ASP A 207 20.26 15.38 0.53
C ASP A 207 20.56 14.14 1.39
N ILE A 208 20.15 14.13 2.65
CA ILE A 208 20.38 13.01 3.58
C ILE A 208 19.24 12.95 4.63
N VAL A 209 18.93 11.74 5.05
CA VAL A 209 17.92 11.54 6.11
C VAL A 209 18.57 11.71 7.49
N ASP A 210 18.04 12.60 8.32
CA ASP A 210 18.53 12.81 9.69
C ASP A 210 18.46 11.48 10.49
N PRO A 211 19.59 11.03 11.05
CA PRO A 211 19.62 9.84 11.91
C PRO A 211 18.59 9.88 13.05
N ASN A 212 18.33 11.03 13.65
CA ASN A 212 17.36 11.17 14.72
C ASN A 212 15.91 10.86 14.25
N SER A 213 15.62 11.14 12.97
CA SER A 213 14.31 10.85 12.39
C SER A 213 14.07 9.34 12.30
N TYR A 214 14.93 8.59 11.61
CA TYR A 214 14.68 7.16 11.40
C TYR A 214 14.98 6.30 12.64
N GLN A 215 15.94 6.67 13.50
CA GLN A 215 16.23 5.94 14.73
C GLN A 215 15.03 5.93 15.69
N THR A 216 14.23 6.98 15.69
CA THR A 216 12.98 7.03 16.46
C THR A 216 12.03 5.89 16.08
N TRP A 217 11.94 5.54 14.81
CA TRP A 217 11.05 4.50 14.33
C TRP A 217 11.66 3.11 14.44
N LEU A 218 12.97 2.99 14.26
CA LEU A 218 13.70 1.76 14.55
C LEU A 218 13.51 1.33 16.00
N ALA A 219 13.68 2.26 16.95
CA ALA A 219 13.54 2.00 18.38
C ALA A 219 12.11 1.62 18.82
N ARG A 220 11.11 1.97 18.00
CA ARG A 220 9.69 1.64 18.24
C ARG A 220 9.18 0.46 17.43
N ASP A 221 10.05 -0.20 16.69
CA ASP A 221 9.66 -1.32 15.80
C ASP A 221 8.62 -0.91 14.73
N VAL A 222 8.60 0.37 14.33
CA VAL A 222 7.64 0.92 13.38
C VAL A 222 8.21 0.85 11.95
N PRO A 223 7.51 0.21 11.01
CA PRO A 223 7.85 0.24 9.59
C PRO A 223 7.93 1.68 9.08
N HIS A 224 8.95 1.98 8.27
CA HIS A 224 9.09 3.33 7.72
C HIS A 224 9.76 3.36 6.35
N VAL A 225 9.53 4.45 5.64
CA VAL A 225 10.14 4.74 4.34
C VAL A 225 10.63 6.18 4.34
N ALA A 226 11.74 6.44 3.66
CA ALA A 226 12.24 7.80 3.45
C ALA A 226 12.10 8.19 1.97
N ILE A 227 11.73 9.45 1.76
CA ILE A 227 11.73 10.14 0.48
C ILE A 227 12.80 11.23 0.62
N CYS A 228 13.90 11.11 -0.09
CA CYS A 228 15.02 12.03 -0.02
C CYS A 228 15.20 12.70 -1.38
N PHE A 229 15.23 14.02 -1.39
CA PHE A 229 15.52 14.82 -2.57
C PHE A 229 17.01 15.17 -2.55
N ASP A 230 17.68 14.97 -3.65
CA ASP A 230 19.10 15.28 -3.83
C ASP A 230 19.35 16.04 -5.14
N GLU A 231 20.63 16.19 -5.52
CA GLU A 231 21.05 16.90 -6.72
C GLU A 231 20.60 16.21 -8.02
N GLU A 232 20.41 14.89 -8.00
CA GLU A 232 20.02 14.09 -9.17
C GLU A 232 18.51 13.92 -9.28
N GLY A 233 17.77 14.06 -8.15
CA GLY A 233 16.33 13.92 -8.19
C GLY A 233 15.68 13.51 -6.87
N VAL A 234 15.04 12.36 -6.84
CA VAL A 234 14.39 11.82 -5.65
C VAL A 234 14.72 10.34 -5.47
N GLU A 235 15.24 10.02 -4.31
CA GLU A 235 15.44 8.64 -3.86
C GLU A 235 14.32 8.24 -2.90
N ILE A 236 13.71 7.09 -3.15
CA ILE A 236 12.76 6.47 -2.22
C ILE A 236 13.42 5.23 -1.64
N SER A 237 13.64 5.22 -0.34
CA SER A 237 14.26 4.08 0.32
C SER A 237 13.39 2.82 0.18
N PRO A 238 13.95 1.62 0.26
CA PRO A 238 13.17 0.43 0.53
C PRO A 238 12.31 0.63 1.79
N LEU A 239 11.16 -0.08 1.87
CA LEU A 239 10.40 -0.13 3.12
C LEU A 239 11.25 -0.79 4.20
N VAL A 240 11.60 -0.03 5.21
CA VAL A 240 12.32 -0.54 6.38
C VAL A 240 11.33 -1.27 7.29
N LEU A 241 11.55 -2.57 7.45
CA LEU A 241 10.90 -3.39 8.46
C LEU A 241 11.94 -3.65 9.55
N PRO A 242 11.85 -3.00 10.73
CA PRO A 242 12.87 -3.12 11.77
C PRO A 242 13.21 -4.58 12.08
N GLY A 243 14.49 -4.89 12.19
CA GLY A 243 14.98 -6.25 12.42
C GLY A 243 14.83 -7.25 11.25
N LYS A 244 14.19 -6.86 10.12
CA LYS A 244 13.94 -7.77 8.98
C LYS A 244 14.57 -7.32 7.67
N THR A 245 14.68 -6.02 7.46
CA THR A 245 15.28 -5.45 6.24
C THR A 245 16.43 -4.49 6.59
N PRO A 246 17.32 -4.19 5.66
CA PRO A 246 18.29 -3.12 5.85
C PRO A 246 17.59 -1.81 6.21
N CYS A 247 18.14 -1.07 7.16
CA CYS A 247 17.62 0.23 7.56
C CYS A 247 18.36 1.37 6.83
N ILE A 248 17.89 2.61 7.01
CA ILE A 248 18.53 3.79 6.42
C ILE A 248 19.99 3.91 6.86
N GLY A 249 20.32 3.60 8.12
CA GLY A 249 21.70 3.54 8.59
C GLY A 249 22.56 2.48 7.88
N CYS A 250 21.97 1.39 7.40
CA CYS A 250 22.68 0.42 6.56
C CYS A 250 22.99 1.00 5.17
N ILE A 251 22.10 1.83 4.61
CA ILE A 251 22.34 2.55 3.35
C ILE A 251 23.48 3.55 3.53
N GLU A 252 23.45 4.34 4.60
CA GLU A 252 24.51 5.30 4.92
C GLU A 252 25.86 4.62 5.13
N LYS A 253 25.88 3.44 5.77
CA LYS A 253 27.08 2.64 5.89
C LYS A 253 27.63 2.18 4.53
N ALA A 254 26.77 1.76 3.63
CA ALA A 254 27.16 1.36 2.28
C ALA A 254 27.72 2.56 1.48
N ARG A 255 27.13 3.75 1.64
CA ARG A 255 27.65 5.00 1.04
C ARG A 255 29.06 5.31 1.57
N PHE A 256 29.27 5.17 2.86
CA PHE A 256 30.59 5.35 3.47
C PHE A 256 31.61 4.31 2.96
N GLU A 257 31.21 3.06 2.78
CA GLU A 257 32.08 2.02 2.22
C GLU A 257 32.45 2.30 0.75
N ALA A 258 31.54 2.95 0.00
CA ALA A 258 31.74 3.35 -1.38
C ALA A 258 32.62 4.62 -1.51
N ASP A 259 32.46 5.58 -0.61
CA ASP A 259 33.25 6.83 -0.55
C ASP A 259 33.67 7.13 0.88
N SER A 260 34.95 7.03 1.16
CA SER A 260 35.53 7.31 2.48
C SER A 260 35.32 8.78 2.94
N ASN A 261 35.08 9.71 2.03
CA ASN A 261 34.80 11.11 2.36
C ASN A 261 33.40 11.31 2.90
N TRP A 262 32.48 10.30 2.75
CA TRP A 262 31.10 10.40 3.18
C TRP A 262 30.95 10.80 4.65
N GLN A 263 31.86 10.38 5.52
CA GLN A 263 31.89 10.81 6.93
C GLN A 263 32.04 12.31 7.11
N THR A 264 32.70 12.97 6.18
CA THR A 264 32.93 14.42 6.21
C THR A 264 31.79 15.16 5.49
N ILE A 265 31.23 14.53 4.45
CA ILE A 265 30.16 15.09 3.61
C ILE A 265 28.81 15.07 4.36
N ALA A 266 28.43 13.93 4.91
CA ALA A 266 27.12 13.73 5.51
C ALA A 266 26.75 14.75 6.60
N PRO A 267 27.61 15.11 7.57
CA PRO A 267 27.32 16.15 8.56
C PRO A 267 27.12 17.55 7.94
N GLN A 268 27.81 17.83 6.84
CA GLN A 268 27.65 19.11 6.14
C GLN A 268 26.32 19.18 5.42
N LEU A 269 25.90 18.07 4.77
CA LEU A 269 24.57 17.98 4.15
C LEU A 269 23.44 18.16 5.16
N LEU A 270 23.57 17.56 6.36
CA LEU A 270 22.61 17.76 7.46
C LEU A 270 22.53 19.19 7.95
N ALA A 271 23.63 19.95 7.82
CA ALA A 271 23.69 21.35 8.24
C ALA A 271 23.17 22.33 7.17
N LEU A 272 22.91 21.87 5.94
CA LEU A 272 22.34 22.73 4.90
C LEU A 272 20.86 23.04 5.21
N ASP A 273 20.53 24.33 5.27
CA ASP A 273 19.15 24.81 5.40
C ASP A 273 18.54 24.92 3.99
N ARG A 274 17.86 23.88 3.51
CA ARG A 274 17.27 23.81 2.17
C ARG A 274 15.75 23.71 2.19
#